data_d539a957379665551e0de3d0e3cab399
#
_entry.id   d539a957379665551e0de3d0e3cab399
#
_cell.length_a   1.000
_cell.length_b   1.000
_cell.length_c   1.000
_cell.angle_alpha   90.00
_cell.angle_beta   90.00
_cell.angle_gamma   90.00
#
_symmetry.space_group_name_H-M   'P 1'
#
loop_
_entity.id
_entity.type
_entity.pdbx_description
1 polymer ?
#
loop_
_entity_poly.entity_id
_entity_poly.type
_entity_poly.pdbx_seq_one_letter_code
_entity_poly.pdbx_strand_id
1 'polypeptide(L)'
;ITEKFKSTDIDTIRNVESDIKYQDGMTQEEYAKLEAKVNTGYRIQLSYNNCSNQPITGGNNVFSMSLTYGNTTEEYSVDNGKVGVVSQNDAYAYDIDRYNQVNGTNYEALYIYDAGEIVLGKTLYSTIQEKEANFSIDYTKNKFEKSDIRPEMYFKCDRYDTVSMKKTYFADPSGQNINYEVNFSQTLTVNTQAKDAFDTEIYRCLDYIERVIGDVTDVENRIADVEKKIANTSDQDEIASLGTLKTSLENEQQLRVSIMNEAFGRGLTMVNKCEATLNVAVAELGAKYNRLQMTQDRLSDEKTDTEEKLSNNEDMDIADAVIGLTQADNLYQASLSATAKIL
;
A
#
# COMPACT_ATOMS: atom_id res chain seq x y z
N ILE A 1 -13.29 4.20 0.89
CA ILE A 1 -12.10 3.34 1.00
C ILE A 1 -11.59 3.44 2.41
N THR A 2 -11.35 2.29 3.06
CA THR A 2 -10.76 2.20 4.40
C THR A 2 -9.38 1.58 4.30
N GLU A 3 -8.35 2.30 4.70
CA GLU A 3 -6.98 1.81 4.82
C GLU A 3 -6.57 1.72 6.29
N LYS A 4 -5.72 0.73 6.62
CA LYS A 4 -5.24 0.50 7.98
C LYS A 4 -3.75 0.74 8.03
N PHE A 5 -3.31 1.46 9.05
CA PHE A 5 -1.93 1.88 9.27
C PHE A 5 -1.47 1.58 10.70
N LYS A 6 -0.17 1.54 10.86
CA LYS A 6 0.53 1.43 12.14
C LYS A 6 1.38 2.68 12.37
N SER A 7 1.84 2.89 13.58
CA SER A 7 2.77 3.97 13.91
C SER A 7 4.06 3.93 13.05
N THR A 8 4.46 2.74 12.60
CA THR A 8 5.64 2.53 11.73
C THR A 8 5.44 2.97 10.28
N ASP A 9 4.20 3.18 9.85
CA ASP A 9 3.86 3.56 8.47
C ASP A 9 3.85 5.08 8.27
N ILE A 10 4.27 5.82 9.29
CA ILE A 10 4.42 7.28 9.23
C ILE A 10 5.82 7.64 8.77
N ASP A 11 5.89 8.28 7.63
CA ASP A 11 7.13 8.79 7.07
C ASP A 11 7.53 10.12 7.70
N THR A 12 8.82 10.30 7.92
CA THR A 12 9.41 11.62 8.19
C THR A 12 9.87 12.20 6.86
N ILE A 13 9.27 13.31 6.45
CA ILE A 13 9.61 14.00 5.20
C ILE A 13 10.30 15.33 5.47
N ARG A 14 11.16 15.73 4.55
CA ARG A 14 11.80 17.05 4.54
C ARG A 14 11.24 17.85 3.38
N ASN A 15 10.86 19.09 3.64
CA ASN A 15 10.40 20.04 2.63
C ASN A 15 11.19 21.33 2.74
N VAL A 16 11.37 22.04 1.63
CA VAL A 16 11.95 23.37 1.63
C VAL A 16 10.84 24.39 1.62
N GLU A 17 10.78 25.17 2.70
CA GLU A 17 10.00 26.40 2.77
C GLU A 17 10.87 27.55 2.30
N SER A 18 10.36 28.36 1.37
CA SER A 18 11.14 29.46 0.78
C SER A 18 10.23 30.64 0.47
N ASP A 19 10.60 31.79 0.99
CA ASP A 19 10.02 33.09 0.65
C ASP A 19 10.80 33.81 -0.47
N ILE A 20 11.83 33.15 -1.02
CA ILE A 20 12.71 33.72 -2.05
C ILE A 20 11.94 33.83 -3.36
N LYS A 21 11.64 35.07 -3.78
CA LYS A 21 10.98 35.36 -5.05
C LYS A 21 11.44 36.72 -5.56
N TYR A 22 11.43 36.87 -6.89
CA TYR A 22 11.63 38.19 -7.48
C TYR A 22 10.51 39.15 -7.09
N GLN A 23 10.89 40.34 -6.69
CA GLN A 23 9.98 41.45 -6.45
C GLN A 23 10.60 42.74 -6.98
N ASP A 24 9.85 43.46 -7.82
CA ASP A 24 10.33 44.68 -8.44
C ASP A 24 10.66 45.76 -7.40
N GLY A 25 11.80 46.41 -7.57
CA GLY A 25 12.27 47.48 -6.69
C GLY A 25 12.87 46.98 -5.35
N MET A 26 13.05 45.70 -5.16
CA MET A 26 13.65 45.14 -3.94
C MET A 26 15.17 45.34 -3.94
N THR A 27 15.69 45.83 -2.83
CA THR A 27 17.12 46.13 -2.67
C THR A 27 17.96 44.88 -2.37
N GLN A 28 19.27 44.99 -2.56
CA GLN A 28 20.21 43.92 -2.23
C GLN A 28 20.10 43.45 -0.75
N GLU A 29 19.91 44.39 0.19
CA GLU A 29 19.80 44.10 1.62
C GLU A 29 18.48 43.35 1.94
N GLU A 30 17.41 43.61 1.19
CA GLU A 30 16.14 42.92 1.36
C GLU A 30 16.20 41.51 0.82
N TYR A 31 16.81 41.31 -0.36
CA TYR A 31 17.04 39.96 -0.88
C TYR A 31 17.96 39.12 0.01
N ALA A 32 18.96 39.73 0.63
CA ALA A 32 19.86 39.05 1.57
C ALA A 32 19.16 38.51 2.84
N LYS A 33 17.97 38.99 3.15
CA LYS A 33 17.16 38.51 4.30
C LYS A 33 16.25 37.35 3.94
N LEU A 34 16.07 37.06 2.65
CA LEU A 34 15.25 35.96 2.19
C LEU A 34 16.05 34.65 2.30
N GLU A 35 15.50 33.69 3.00
CA GLU A 35 16.14 32.40 3.25
C GLU A 35 15.21 31.26 2.90
N ALA A 36 15.78 30.18 2.40
CA ALA A 36 15.12 28.90 2.29
C ALA A 36 15.46 28.05 3.53
N LYS A 37 14.46 27.42 4.13
CA LYS A 37 14.61 26.58 5.33
C LYS A 37 14.09 25.19 5.06
N VAL A 38 14.75 24.20 5.65
CA VAL A 38 14.27 22.82 5.60
C VAL A 38 13.42 22.55 6.82
N ASN A 39 12.16 22.23 6.60
CA ASN A 39 11.23 21.79 7.62
C ASN A 39 11.08 20.26 7.58
N THR A 40 10.87 19.68 8.76
CA THR A 40 10.60 18.25 8.92
C THR A 40 9.13 18.07 9.23
N GLY A 41 8.43 17.32 8.39
CA GLY A 41 7.03 16.96 8.59
C GLY A 41 6.86 15.47 8.81
N TYR A 42 5.71 15.09 9.35
CA TYR A 42 5.30 13.69 9.52
C TYR A 42 4.15 13.41 8.56
N ARG A 43 4.31 12.39 7.73
CA ARG A 43 3.38 12.11 6.64
C ARG A 43 2.90 10.68 6.67
N ILE A 44 1.60 10.50 6.40
CA ILE A 44 1.01 9.24 6.01
C ILE A 44 0.66 9.33 4.53
N GLN A 45 0.99 8.32 3.77
CA GLN A 45 0.71 8.28 2.34
C GLN A 45 -0.40 7.26 2.07
N LEU A 46 -1.52 7.73 1.49
CA LEU A 46 -2.63 6.88 1.06
C LEU A 46 -2.25 6.11 -0.22
N SER A 47 -2.93 5.02 -0.48
CA SER A 47 -2.72 4.23 -1.70
C SER A 47 -3.17 4.94 -2.98
N TYR A 48 -3.91 6.03 -2.86
CA TYR A 48 -4.42 6.81 -4.00
C TYR A 48 -4.12 8.30 -3.86
N ASN A 49 -3.80 8.93 -4.98
CA ASN A 49 -3.83 10.37 -5.18
C ASN A 49 -5.19 10.81 -5.77
N ASN A 50 -5.35 12.09 -6.06
CA ASN A 50 -6.57 12.68 -6.63
C ASN A 50 -7.84 12.20 -5.91
N CYS A 51 -7.78 12.20 -4.58
CA CYS A 51 -8.90 11.89 -3.71
C CYS A 51 -9.93 13.02 -3.73
N SER A 52 -11.11 12.79 -3.16
CA SER A 52 -12.14 13.82 -3.12
C SER A 52 -11.89 14.83 -1.99
N ASN A 53 -12.16 16.10 -2.28
CA ASN A 53 -12.24 17.17 -1.29
C ASN A 53 -13.68 17.52 -0.89
N GLN A 54 -14.65 16.79 -1.43
CA GLN A 54 -16.08 16.98 -1.16
C GLN A 54 -16.72 15.69 -0.66
N PRO A 55 -17.67 15.73 0.28
CA PRO A 55 -18.39 14.55 0.69
C PRO A 55 -19.25 13.98 -0.45
N ILE A 56 -19.48 12.67 -0.43
CA ILE A 56 -20.48 12.06 -1.31
C ILE A 56 -21.86 12.58 -0.91
N THR A 57 -22.72 12.84 -1.87
CA THR A 57 -24.11 13.24 -1.62
C THR A 57 -24.79 12.28 -0.65
N GLY A 58 -25.14 12.73 0.55
CA GLY A 58 -25.72 11.91 1.62
C GLY A 58 -24.71 11.30 2.60
N GLY A 59 -23.40 11.55 2.42
CA GLY A 59 -22.35 11.22 3.39
C GLY A 59 -21.79 12.48 4.06
N ASN A 60 -21.43 12.41 5.32
CA ASN A 60 -21.01 13.57 6.08
C ASN A 60 -19.49 13.77 6.05
N ASN A 61 -18.70 12.74 5.85
CA ASN A 61 -17.24 12.81 5.96
C ASN A 61 -16.52 12.70 4.62
N VAL A 62 -15.66 13.67 4.32
CA VAL A 62 -14.68 13.59 3.21
C VAL A 62 -13.54 12.69 3.60
N PHE A 63 -13.12 12.82 4.87
CA PHE A 63 -11.98 12.17 5.46
C PHE A 63 -12.17 12.00 6.97
N SER A 64 -11.85 10.81 7.46
CA SER A 64 -11.73 10.56 8.90
C SER A 64 -10.60 9.57 9.18
N MET A 65 -9.91 9.79 10.31
CA MET A 65 -8.89 8.90 10.85
C MET A 65 -9.32 8.48 12.24
N SER A 66 -9.41 7.17 12.46
CA SER A 66 -9.75 6.57 13.76
C SER A 66 -8.51 5.96 14.38
N LEU A 67 -8.03 6.53 15.46
CA LEU A 67 -6.86 6.10 16.20
C LEU A 67 -7.29 5.17 17.34
N THR A 68 -6.73 3.95 17.38
CA THR A 68 -7.08 2.95 18.39
C THR A 68 -5.85 2.53 19.18
N TYR A 69 -5.93 2.66 20.51
CA TYR A 69 -4.92 2.19 21.45
C TYR A 69 -5.58 1.72 22.74
N GLY A 70 -5.20 0.51 23.20
CA GLY A 70 -5.91 -0.14 24.29
C GLY A 70 -7.41 -0.30 24.01
N ASN A 71 -8.26 0.24 24.89
CA ASN A 71 -9.72 0.25 24.71
C ASN A 71 -10.26 1.61 24.27
N THR A 72 -9.39 2.57 23.89
CA THR A 72 -9.77 3.91 23.50
C THR A 72 -9.70 4.02 21.97
N THR A 73 -10.73 4.69 21.40
CA THR A 73 -10.74 5.11 20.00
C THR A 73 -10.95 6.62 19.96
N GLU A 74 -10.04 7.33 19.32
CA GLU A 74 -10.15 8.76 19.07
C GLU A 74 -10.35 8.99 17.56
N GLU A 75 -11.24 9.94 17.22
CA GLU A 75 -11.55 10.30 15.85
C GLU A 75 -10.99 11.68 15.51
N TYR A 76 -10.34 11.76 14.36
CA TYR A 76 -9.81 12.96 13.73
C TYR A 76 -10.46 13.07 12.36
N SER A 77 -11.33 14.05 12.18
CA SER A 77 -12.09 14.22 10.96
C SER A 77 -12.22 15.68 10.56
N VAL A 78 -12.64 15.90 9.32
CA VAL A 78 -12.97 17.23 8.82
C VAL A 78 -14.17 17.79 9.60
N ASP A 79 -15.15 16.94 9.87
CA ASP A 79 -16.40 17.35 10.54
C ASP A 79 -16.20 17.80 12.00
N ASN A 80 -15.23 17.20 12.72
CA ASN A 80 -14.93 17.62 14.09
C ASN A 80 -13.93 18.79 14.18
N GLY A 81 -13.49 19.32 13.01
CA GLY A 81 -12.60 20.47 12.93
C GLY A 81 -11.12 20.18 13.27
N LYS A 82 -10.75 18.91 13.44
CA LYS A 82 -9.37 18.52 13.74
C LYS A 82 -8.50 18.35 12.49
N VAL A 83 -9.13 18.16 11.33
CA VAL A 83 -8.44 17.93 10.05
C VAL A 83 -8.80 19.03 9.05
N GLY A 84 -7.78 19.68 8.50
CA GLY A 84 -7.92 20.63 7.39
C GLY A 84 -7.83 19.90 6.03
N VAL A 85 -8.66 20.31 5.07
CA VAL A 85 -8.61 19.81 3.68
C VAL A 85 -7.89 20.84 2.83
N VAL A 86 -6.78 20.44 2.23
CA VAL A 86 -5.87 21.33 1.47
C VAL A 86 -5.44 20.69 0.17
N SER A 87 -5.03 21.53 -0.81
CA SER A 87 -4.34 21.07 -2.01
C SER A 87 -2.82 21.05 -1.77
N GLN A 88 -2.10 20.20 -2.47
CA GLN A 88 -0.63 20.21 -2.45
C GLN A 88 -0.01 21.54 -2.91
N ASN A 89 -0.78 22.35 -3.65
CA ASN A 89 -0.38 23.69 -4.13
C ASN A 89 -0.71 24.81 -3.13
N ASP A 90 -1.43 24.52 -2.05
CA ASP A 90 -1.72 25.51 -1.04
C ASP A 90 -0.44 25.88 -0.27
N ALA A 91 -0.32 27.16 0.07
CA ALA A 91 0.82 27.61 0.85
C ALA A 91 0.90 26.86 2.19
N TYR A 92 2.08 26.33 2.48
CA TYR A 92 2.37 25.59 3.73
C TYR A 92 1.59 24.29 3.90
N ALA A 93 1.07 23.66 2.82
CA ALA A 93 0.35 22.39 2.90
C ALA A 93 1.17 21.27 3.60
N TYR A 94 2.49 21.36 3.55
CA TYR A 94 3.41 20.41 4.17
C TYR A 94 4.04 20.92 5.48
N ASP A 95 3.61 22.07 5.99
CA ASP A 95 3.98 22.64 7.29
C ASP A 95 2.71 23.04 8.05
N ILE A 96 2.19 22.13 8.84
CA ILE A 96 0.92 22.31 9.57
C ILE A 96 1.00 23.46 10.58
N ASP A 97 2.14 23.65 11.23
CA ASP A 97 2.31 24.70 12.24
C ASP A 97 2.23 26.08 11.56
N ARG A 98 2.91 26.21 10.43
CA ARG A 98 2.89 27.44 9.65
C ARG A 98 1.51 27.68 8.99
N TYR A 99 0.91 26.60 8.45
CA TYR A 99 -0.44 26.65 7.89
C TYR A 99 -1.45 27.17 8.93
N ASN A 100 -1.44 26.60 10.12
CA ASN A 100 -2.31 27.02 11.23
C ASN A 100 -2.07 28.47 11.64
N GLN A 101 -0.80 28.89 11.71
CA GLN A 101 -0.44 30.26 12.07
C GLN A 101 -0.98 31.30 11.07
N VAL A 102 -0.81 31.01 9.77
CA VAL A 102 -1.20 31.94 8.69
C VAL A 102 -2.71 32.00 8.52
N ASN A 103 -3.39 30.86 8.63
CA ASN A 103 -4.84 30.78 8.41
C ASN A 103 -5.67 30.96 9.70
N GLY A 104 -5.04 31.10 10.86
CA GLY A 104 -5.74 31.24 12.14
C GLY A 104 -6.53 29.98 12.53
N THR A 105 -6.05 28.82 12.14
CA THR A 105 -6.67 27.52 12.40
C THR A 105 -5.89 26.74 13.47
N ASN A 106 -6.44 25.62 13.92
CA ASN A 106 -5.79 24.76 14.92
C ASN A 106 -5.99 23.28 14.54
N TYR A 107 -5.67 22.93 13.29
CA TYR A 107 -5.76 21.57 12.83
C TYR A 107 -4.67 20.71 13.46
N GLU A 108 -5.03 19.46 13.76
CA GLU A 108 -4.09 18.43 14.24
C GLU A 108 -3.50 17.60 13.08
N ALA A 109 -4.18 17.60 11.92
CA ALA A 109 -3.68 17.03 10.67
C ALA A 109 -4.17 17.83 9.46
N LEU A 110 -3.42 17.77 8.35
CA LEU A 110 -3.85 18.30 7.05
C LEU A 110 -4.02 17.14 6.08
N TYR A 111 -5.19 17.02 5.49
CA TYR A 111 -5.49 16.08 4.41
C TYR A 111 -5.25 16.76 3.07
N ILE A 112 -4.17 16.36 2.41
CA ILE A 112 -3.79 16.85 1.08
C ILE A 112 -4.45 15.95 0.04
N TYR A 113 -5.67 16.29 -0.36
CA TYR A 113 -6.56 15.40 -1.10
C TYR A 113 -6.04 15.04 -2.49
N ASP A 114 -5.44 15.98 -3.22
CA ASP A 114 -4.91 15.78 -4.58
C ASP A 114 -3.62 14.94 -4.58
N ALA A 115 -2.77 15.11 -3.57
CA ALA A 115 -1.60 14.27 -3.37
C ALA A 115 -1.93 12.93 -2.68
N GLY A 116 -3.08 12.78 -2.01
CA GLY A 116 -3.42 11.61 -1.20
C GLY A 116 -2.47 11.43 -0.03
N GLU A 117 -2.15 12.50 0.64
CA GLU A 117 -1.21 12.55 1.76
C GLU A 117 -1.86 13.18 2.98
N ILE A 118 -1.44 12.76 4.16
CA ILE A 118 -1.86 13.37 5.42
C ILE A 118 -0.61 13.86 6.15
N VAL A 119 -0.55 15.15 6.42
CA VAL A 119 0.50 15.75 7.23
C VAL A 119 0.01 15.85 8.68
N LEU A 120 0.74 15.24 9.60
CA LEU A 120 0.40 15.21 11.01
C LEU A 120 1.09 16.33 11.77
N GLY A 121 0.37 16.96 12.69
CA GLY A 121 0.95 17.84 13.68
C GLY A 121 1.84 17.05 14.66
N LYS A 122 2.85 17.71 15.19
CA LYS A 122 3.85 17.10 16.07
C LYS A 122 3.22 16.39 17.29
N THR A 123 2.19 17.00 17.89
CA THR A 123 1.50 16.41 19.05
C THR A 123 0.79 15.12 18.71
N LEU A 124 0.07 15.07 17.58
CA LEU A 124 -0.62 13.88 17.12
C LEU A 124 0.37 12.77 16.75
N TYR A 125 1.45 13.12 16.02
CA TYR A 125 2.54 12.20 15.72
C TYR A 125 3.14 11.58 16.98
N SER A 126 3.50 12.40 17.99
CA SER A 126 4.04 11.91 19.26
C SER A 126 3.06 10.97 19.97
N THR A 127 1.77 11.29 19.97
CA THR A 127 0.73 10.44 20.56
C THR A 127 0.65 9.08 19.88
N ILE A 128 0.72 9.04 18.54
CA ILE A 128 0.68 7.79 17.76
C ILE A 128 1.91 6.93 18.06
N GLN A 129 3.10 7.55 18.13
CA GLN A 129 4.35 6.84 18.40
C GLN A 129 4.44 6.31 19.83
N GLU A 130 4.15 7.13 20.82
CA GLU A 130 4.23 6.77 22.24
C GLU A 130 3.25 5.66 22.63
N LYS A 131 2.09 5.61 21.97
CA LYS A 131 1.05 4.61 22.23
C LYS A 131 1.12 3.42 21.30
N GLU A 132 2.08 3.36 20.38
CA GLU A 132 2.18 2.33 19.33
C GLU A 132 0.82 2.08 18.67
N ALA A 133 0.09 3.16 18.40
CA ALA A 133 -1.30 3.10 18.01
C ALA A 133 -1.47 2.52 16.60
N ASN A 134 -2.53 1.73 16.43
CA ASN A 134 -3.03 1.38 15.10
C ASN A 134 -4.13 2.38 14.73
N PHE A 135 -4.22 2.72 13.46
CA PHE A 135 -5.25 3.63 12.99
C PHE A 135 -5.81 3.21 11.64
N SER A 136 -7.04 3.59 11.40
CA SER A 136 -7.71 3.41 10.11
C SER A 136 -8.09 4.77 9.54
N ILE A 137 -7.95 4.90 8.23
CA ILE A 137 -8.29 6.12 7.49
C ILE A 137 -9.39 5.78 6.50
N ASP A 138 -10.49 6.53 6.59
CA ASP A 138 -11.61 6.47 5.67
C ASP A 138 -11.60 7.72 4.79
N TYR A 139 -11.61 7.53 3.48
CA TYR A 139 -11.61 8.61 2.51
C TYR A 139 -12.37 8.26 1.24
N THR A 140 -12.65 9.26 0.42
CA THR A 140 -13.42 9.12 -0.81
C THR A 140 -12.55 9.41 -2.03
N LYS A 141 -12.69 8.60 -3.09
CA LYS A 141 -12.10 8.84 -4.42
C LYS A 141 -13.21 8.81 -5.47
N ASN A 142 -13.32 9.90 -6.23
CA ASN A 142 -14.39 10.07 -7.23
C ASN A 142 -13.93 9.72 -8.65
N LYS A 143 -12.64 9.85 -8.93
CA LYS A 143 -12.07 9.63 -10.26
C LYS A 143 -10.96 8.60 -10.16
N PHE A 144 -11.07 7.53 -10.95
CA PHE A 144 -10.03 6.52 -11.10
C PHE A 144 -9.37 6.68 -12.46
N GLU A 145 -8.06 6.68 -12.47
CA GLU A 145 -7.27 6.66 -13.70
C GLU A 145 -7.08 5.23 -14.20
N LYS A 146 -6.65 5.09 -15.46
CA LYS A 146 -6.45 3.75 -16.05
C LYS A 146 -5.38 2.92 -15.31
N SER A 147 -4.44 3.60 -14.69
CA SER A 147 -3.33 3.02 -13.92
C SER A 147 -3.69 2.70 -12.47
N ASP A 148 -4.79 3.24 -11.94
CA ASP A 148 -5.19 3.02 -10.57
C ASP A 148 -5.53 1.55 -10.32
N ILE A 149 -5.08 1.06 -9.18
CA ILE A 149 -5.47 -0.26 -8.67
C ILE A 149 -6.96 -0.27 -8.33
N ARG A 150 -7.57 -1.45 -8.37
CA ARG A 150 -8.98 -1.61 -7.96
C ARG A 150 -9.08 -1.72 -6.45
N PRO A 151 -9.77 -0.79 -5.76
CA PRO A 151 -9.82 -0.76 -4.31
C PRO A 151 -10.43 -2.03 -3.71
N GLU A 152 -11.39 -2.66 -4.38
CA GLU A 152 -12.04 -3.87 -3.92
C GLU A 152 -11.12 -5.09 -3.80
N MET A 153 -9.93 -5.05 -4.42
CA MET A 153 -8.92 -6.11 -4.35
C MET A 153 -7.92 -5.92 -3.20
N TYR A 154 -7.85 -4.72 -2.63
CA TYR A 154 -6.86 -4.36 -1.63
C TYR A 154 -7.48 -3.95 -0.29
N PHE A 155 -8.63 -3.28 -0.34
CA PHE A 155 -9.21 -2.59 0.81
C PHE A 155 -10.67 -2.95 1.02
N LYS A 156 -11.13 -2.80 2.25
CA LYS A 156 -12.54 -2.67 2.53
C LYS A 156 -13.01 -1.36 1.89
N CYS A 157 -14.02 -1.42 1.04
CA CYS A 157 -14.53 -0.24 0.38
C CYS A 157 -16.02 -0.36 0.04
N ASP A 158 -16.64 0.79 -0.19
CA ASP A 158 -18.01 0.91 -0.67
C ASP A 158 -17.99 1.68 -1.98
N ARG A 159 -18.71 1.19 -2.98
CA ARG A 159 -18.94 1.91 -4.23
C ARG A 159 -20.32 2.54 -4.23
N TYR A 160 -20.37 3.84 -4.44
CA TYR A 160 -21.60 4.58 -4.58
C TYR A 160 -21.79 5.01 -6.04
N ASP A 161 -22.87 4.56 -6.66
CA ASP A 161 -23.27 4.97 -8.01
C ASP A 161 -24.17 6.20 -7.90
N THR A 162 -23.64 7.35 -8.34
CA THR A 162 -24.36 8.65 -8.26
C THR A 162 -25.56 8.76 -9.19
N VAL A 163 -25.67 7.90 -10.21
CA VAL A 163 -26.78 7.89 -11.16
C VAL A 163 -27.93 7.04 -10.63
N SER A 164 -27.63 5.81 -10.22
CA SER A 164 -28.64 4.88 -9.68
C SER A 164 -28.88 5.06 -8.17
N MET A 165 -28.11 5.90 -7.50
CA MET A 165 -28.12 6.11 -6.04
C MET A 165 -27.92 4.81 -5.25
N LYS A 166 -27.26 3.83 -5.86
CA LYS A 166 -27.04 2.51 -5.28
C LYS A 166 -25.68 2.41 -4.63
N LYS A 167 -25.67 1.92 -3.39
CA LYS A 167 -24.45 1.59 -2.66
C LYS A 167 -24.15 0.09 -2.76
N THR A 168 -22.91 -0.26 -3.13
CA THR A 168 -22.40 -1.62 -3.14
C THR A 168 -21.27 -1.74 -2.13
N TYR A 169 -21.39 -2.69 -1.22
CA TYR A 169 -20.41 -2.95 -0.17
C TYR A 169 -19.46 -4.06 -0.61
N PHE A 170 -18.16 -3.82 -0.42
CA PHE A 170 -17.13 -4.83 -0.64
C PHE A 170 -16.46 -5.13 0.71
N ALA A 171 -16.47 -6.40 1.09
CA ALA A 171 -15.82 -6.86 2.31
C ALA A 171 -14.29 -6.73 2.20
N ASP A 172 -13.61 -6.75 3.34
CA ASP A 172 -12.15 -6.82 3.39
C ASP A 172 -11.68 -8.06 2.61
N PRO A 173 -10.75 -7.92 1.63
CA PRO A 173 -10.28 -9.00 0.79
C PRO A 173 -9.49 -10.10 1.53
N SER A 174 -9.20 -9.93 2.83
CA SER A 174 -8.48 -10.91 3.65
C SER A 174 -9.13 -12.31 3.69
N GLY A 175 -10.43 -12.42 3.39
CA GLY A 175 -11.19 -13.68 3.37
C GLY A 175 -11.33 -14.34 2.01
N GLN A 176 -10.68 -13.87 0.95
CA GLN A 176 -10.88 -14.35 -0.43
C GLN A 176 -9.94 -15.50 -0.83
N ASN A 177 -9.49 -16.30 0.12
CA ASN A 177 -8.69 -17.48 -0.18
C ASN A 177 -9.56 -18.61 -0.74
N ILE A 178 -9.14 -19.17 -1.88
CA ILE A 178 -9.78 -20.33 -2.50
C ILE A 178 -9.05 -21.57 -2.00
N ASN A 179 -9.75 -22.36 -1.20
CA ASN A 179 -9.21 -23.59 -0.62
C ASN A 179 -9.85 -24.80 -1.28
N TYR A 180 -9.05 -25.75 -1.70
CA TYR A 180 -9.50 -27.07 -2.17
C TYR A 180 -9.09 -28.13 -1.16
N GLU A 181 -10.01 -29.03 -0.87
CA GLU A 181 -9.69 -30.27 -0.17
C GLU A 181 -8.99 -31.22 -1.15
N VAL A 182 -7.73 -31.51 -0.89
CA VAL A 182 -6.91 -32.37 -1.76
C VAL A 182 -6.75 -33.77 -1.16
N ASN A 183 -7.19 -33.98 0.10
CA ASN A 183 -7.27 -35.24 0.80
C ASN A 183 -8.15 -35.10 2.05
N PHE A 184 -8.51 -36.19 2.71
CA PHE A 184 -9.41 -36.31 3.89
C PHE A 184 -9.13 -35.33 5.04
N SER A 185 -7.93 -34.78 5.16
CA SER A 185 -7.56 -33.83 6.22
C SER A 185 -6.66 -32.71 5.71
N GLN A 186 -6.58 -32.52 4.37
CA GLN A 186 -5.62 -31.62 3.78
C GLN A 186 -6.29 -30.66 2.81
N THR A 187 -6.30 -29.37 3.18
CA THR A 187 -6.70 -28.28 2.29
C THR A 187 -5.50 -27.58 1.71
N LEU A 188 -5.60 -27.13 0.47
CA LEU A 188 -4.59 -26.34 -0.22
C LEU A 188 -5.22 -25.05 -0.72
N THR A 189 -4.63 -23.91 -0.34
CA THR A 189 -4.97 -22.61 -0.90
C THR A 189 -4.32 -22.47 -2.26
N VAL A 190 -5.12 -22.27 -3.31
CA VAL A 190 -4.64 -22.30 -4.72
C VAL A 190 -4.50 -20.92 -5.34
N ASN A 191 -4.97 -19.87 -4.70
CA ASN A 191 -4.82 -18.51 -5.18
C ASN A 191 -3.76 -17.73 -4.39
N THR A 192 -3.26 -16.67 -5.01
CA THR A 192 -2.48 -15.59 -4.38
C THR A 192 -3.25 -14.30 -4.59
N GLN A 193 -3.45 -13.53 -3.55
CA GLN A 193 -4.16 -12.25 -3.65
C GLN A 193 -3.19 -11.16 -4.13
N ALA A 194 -3.70 -10.19 -4.89
CA ALA A 194 -2.88 -9.11 -5.42
C ALA A 194 -2.17 -8.32 -4.31
N LYS A 195 -2.85 -8.08 -3.18
CA LYS A 195 -2.29 -7.38 -2.01
C LYS A 195 -1.11 -8.08 -1.34
N ASP A 196 -1.01 -9.42 -1.50
CA ASP A 196 0.08 -10.21 -0.91
C ASP A 196 1.33 -10.23 -1.81
N ALA A 197 1.16 -9.90 -3.11
CA ALA A 197 2.23 -9.91 -4.10
C ALA A 197 2.71 -8.51 -4.49
N PHE A 198 1.82 -7.52 -4.47
CA PHE A 198 2.10 -6.16 -4.93
C PHE A 198 1.73 -5.15 -3.85
N ASP A 199 2.73 -4.38 -3.43
CA ASP A 199 2.56 -3.28 -2.50
C ASP A 199 2.08 -2.02 -3.25
N THR A 200 1.10 -1.32 -2.68
CA THR A 200 0.57 -0.07 -3.27
C THR A 200 1.53 1.10 -3.08
N GLU A 201 2.44 1.02 -2.12
CA GLU A 201 3.39 2.10 -1.78
C GLU A 201 4.34 2.45 -2.94
N ILE A 202 4.63 1.51 -3.86
CA ILE A 202 5.58 1.75 -4.96
C ILE A 202 5.11 2.89 -5.89
N TYR A 203 3.82 2.92 -6.23
CA TYR A 203 3.28 3.99 -7.08
C TYR A 203 3.36 5.35 -6.39
N ARG A 204 3.06 5.36 -5.10
CA ARG A 204 3.08 6.56 -4.28
C ARG A 204 4.50 7.11 -4.08
N CYS A 205 5.47 6.22 -3.99
CA CYS A 205 6.89 6.60 -3.95
C CYS A 205 7.32 7.30 -5.24
N LEU A 206 6.84 6.83 -6.40
CA LEU A 206 7.12 7.47 -7.70
C LEU A 206 6.50 8.87 -7.80
N ASP A 207 5.25 9.06 -7.34
CA ASP A 207 4.62 10.38 -7.28
C ASP A 207 5.42 11.37 -6.43
N TYR A 208 5.96 10.90 -5.28
CA TYR A 208 6.81 11.74 -4.44
C TYR A 208 8.12 12.12 -5.14
N ILE A 209 8.76 11.19 -5.84
CA ILE A 209 9.97 11.45 -6.62
C ILE A 209 9.68 12.47 -7.72
N GLU A 210 8.56 12.32 -8.45
CA GLU A 210 8.15 13.26 -9.49
C GLU A 210 7.96 14.66 -8.92
N ARG A 211 7.32 14.79 -7.77
CA ARG A 211 7.14 16.08 -7.09
C ARG A 211 8.47 16.75 -6.74
N VAL A 212 9.40 16.03 -6.11
CA VAL A 212 10.68 16.64 -5.71
C VAL A 212 11.57 16.99 -6.90
N ILE A 213 11.44 16.28 -8.03
CA ILE A 213 12.07 16.68 -9.31
C ILE A 213 11.44 17.97 -9.80
N GLY A 214 10.12 18.08 -9.76
CA GLY A 214 9.39 19.30 -10.12
C GLY A 214 9.83 20.49 -9.28
N ASP A 215 10.01 20.32 -7.99
CA ASP A 215 10.48 21.34 -7.06
C ASP A 215 11.89 21.86 -7.41
N VAL A 216 12.80 20.97 -7.83
CA VAL A 216 14.15 21.38 -8.31
C VAL A 216 14.04 22.13 -9.62
N THR A 217 13.25 21.62 -10.55
CA THR A 217 13.05 22.24 -11.87
C THR A 217 12.45 23.65 -11.75
N ASP A 218 11.51 23.86 -10.81
CA ASP A 218 10.93 25.18 -10.56
C ASP A 218 12.00 26.19 -10.13
N VAL A 219 12.86 25.84 -9.22
CA VAL A 219 13.94 26.73 -8.78
C VAL A 219 14.95 26.99 -9.91
N GLU A 220 15.29 26.01 -10.73
CA GLU A 220 16.13 26.18 -11.91
C GLU A 220 15.52 27.16 -12.90
N ASN A 221 14.22 27.09 -13.14
CA ASN A 221 13.53 28.05 -13.98
C ASN A 221 13.58 29.46 -13.39
N ARG A 222 13.40 29.60 -12.09
CA ARG A 222 13.49 30.91 -11.39
C ARG A 222 14.88 31.49 -11.47
N ILE A 223 15.94 30.68 -11.33
CA ILE A 223 17.33 31.10 -11.54
C ILE A 223 17.55 31.60 -12.96
N ALA A 224 17.10 30.83 -13.97
CA ALA A 224 17.22 31.19 -15.37
C ALA A 224 16.49 32.52 -15.71
N ASP A 225 15.35 32.77 -15.08
CA ASP A 225 14.60 34.03 -15.26
C ASP A 225 15.33 35.23 -14.63
N VAL A 226 15.97 35.03 -13.45
CA VAL A 226 16.82 36.06 -12.83
C VAL A 226 18.05 36.34 -13.71
N GLU A 227 18.69 35.34 -14.28
CA GLU A 227 19.82 35.48 -15.19
C GLU A 227 19.44 36.29 -16.44
N LYS A 228 18.27 36.03 -17.03
CA LYS A 228 17.77 36.82 -18.14
C LYS A 228 17.54 38.29 -17.76
N LYS A 229 17.04 38.54 -16.54
CA LYS A 229 16.89 39.94 -16.06
C LYS A 229 18.22 40.63 -15.89
N ILE A 230 19.22 39.97 -15.29
CA ILE A 230 20.60 40.47 -15.17
C ILE A 230 21.17 40.81 -16.55
N ALA A 231 20.97 39.95 -17.55
CA ALA A 231 21.47 40.17 -18.90
C ALA A 231 20.79 41.33 -19.65
N ASN A 232 19.57 41.68 -19.26
CA ASN A 232 18.75 42.70 -19.92
C ASN A 232 18.80 44.08 -19.25
N THR A 233 19.37 44.22 -18.04
CA THR A 233 19.54 45.50 -17.36
C THR A 233 20.97 46.03 -17.46
N SER A 234 21.10 47.35 -17.46
CA SER A 234 22.40 48.06 -17.42
C SER A 234 22.61 48.77 -16.08
N ASP A 235 21.61 48.72 -15.20
CA ASP A 235 21.66 49.32 -13.86
C ASP A 235 22.51 48.46 -12.92
N GLN A 236 23.60 49.02 -12.41
CA GLN A 236 24.54 48.29 -11.55
C GLN A 236 23.95 47.94 -10.18
N ASP A 237 23.05 48.76 -9.65
CA ASP A 237 22.38 48.51 -8.38
C ASP A 237 21.35 47.37 -8.53
N GLU A 238 20.64 47.35 -9.64
CA GLU A 238 19.73 46.27 -10.00
C GLU A 238 20.49 44.95 -10.24
N ILE A 239 21.63 44.99 -10.96
CA ILE A 239 22.51 43.82 -11.18
C ILE A 239 22.98 43.24 -9.82
N ALA A 240 23.41 44.12 -8.90
CA ALA A 240 23.86 43.67 -7.56
C ALA A 240 22.72 43.02 -6.76
N SER A 241 21.52 43.61 -6.82
CA SER A 241 20.33 43.11 -6.14
C SER A 241 19.88 41.75 -6.70
N LEU A 242 19.81 41.64 -8.05
CA LEU A 242 19.49 40.38 -8.76
C LEU A 242 20.58 39.31 -8.52
N GLY A 243 21.86 39.69 -8.42
CA GLY A 243 22.94 38.77 -8.07
C GLY A 243 22.80 38.16 -6.69
N THR A 244 22.32 38.94 -5.72
CA THR A 244 22.01 38.45 -4.38
C THR A 244 20.80 37.49 -4.39
N LEU A 245 19.74 37.84 -5.11
CA LEU A 245 18.59 36.96 -5.30
C LEU A 245 19.01 35.64 -5.96
N LYS A 246 19.85 35.69 -7.01
CA LYS A 246 20.38 34.48 -7.65
C LYS A 246 21.11 33.59 -6.66
N THR A 247 21.98 34.14 -5.83
CA THR A 247 22.72 33.36 -4.82
C THR A 247 21.77 32.73 -3.80
N SER A 248 20.72 33.43 -3.37
CA SER A 248 19.72 32.85 -2.46
C SER A 248 18.94 31.70 -3.13
N LEU A 249 18.58 31.82 -4.41
CA LEU A 249 17.95 30.74 -5.19
C LEU A 249 18.87 29.55 -5.41
N GLU A 250 20.17 29.77 -5.65
CA GLU A 250 21.15 28.68 -5.77
C GLU A 250 21.29 27.91 -4.45
N ASN A 251 21.24 28.59 -3.30
CA ASN A 251 21.21 27.94 -1.99
C ASN A 251 19.93 27.11 -1.81
N GLU A 252 18.77 27.66 -2.19
CA GLU A 252 17.49 26.89 -2.20
C GLU A 252 17.59 25.65 -3.07
N GLN A 253 18.15 25.78 -4.28
CA GLN A 253 18.36 24.66 -5.21
C GLN A 253 19.17 23.54 -4.56
N GLN A 254 20.28 23.87 -3.87
CA GLN A 254 21.10 22.87 -3.18
C GLN A 254 20.30 22.10 -2.12
N LEU A 255 19.44 22.78 -1.36
CA LEU A 255 18.57 22.13 -0.37
C LEU A 255 17.58 21.19 -1.03
N ARG A 256 16.92 21.61 -2.14
CA ARG A 256 15.97 20.78 -2.89
C ARG A 256 16.64 19.58 -3.55
N VAL A 257 17.84 19.75 -4.12
CA VAL A 257 18.64 18.64 -4.66
C VAL A 257 19.02 17.64 -3.56
N SER A 258 19.34 18.10 -2.36
CA SER A 258 19.61 17.20 -1.23
C SER A 258 18.36 16.35 -0.89
N ILE A 259 17.18 16.96 -0.86
CA ILE A 259 15.90 16.24 -0.61
C ILE A 259 15.57 15.29 -1.77
N MET A 260 15.80 15.71 -3.00
CA MET A 260 15.60 14.85 -4.18
C MET A 260 16.49 13.59 -4.10
N ASN A 261 17.76 13.73 -3.71
CA ASN A 261 18.67 12.59 -3.53
C ASN A 261 18.19 11.66 -2.41
N GLU A 262 17.65 12.19 -1.31
CA GLU A 262 17.00 11.37 -0.28
C GLU A 262 15.78 10.62 -0.83
N ALA A 263 14.95 11.28 -1.61
CA ALA A 263 13.76 10.67 -2.23
C ALA A 263 14.14 9.51 -3.15
N PHE A 264 15.18 9.67 -3.98
CA PHE A 264 15.72 8.57 -4.79
C PHE A 264 16.24 7.39 -3.93
N GLY A 265 16.95 7.68 -2.85
CA GLY A 265 17.42 6.65 -1.91
C GLY A 265 16.27 5.87 -1.28
N ARG A 266 15.20 6.55 -0.87
CA ARG A 266 13.96 5.92 -0.36
C ARG A 266 13.27 5.12 -1.45
N GLY A 267 13.16 5.66 -2.67
CA GLY A 267 12.58 4.97 -3.82
C GLY A 267 13.29 3.65 -4.12
N LEU A 268 14.62 3.65 -4.11
CA LEU A 268 15.40 2.43 -4.32
C LEU A 268 15.14 1.40 -3.20
N THR A 269 15.06 1.84 -1.95
CA THR A 269 14.72 0.97 -0.81
C THR A 269 13.32 0.37 -0.97
N MET A 270 12.35 1.16 -1.42
CA MET A 270 10.98 0.71 -1.68
C MET A 270 10.92 -0.32 -2.81
N VAL A 271 11.61 -0.06 -3.93
CA VAL A 271 11.68 -1.03 -5.04
C VAL A 271 12.25 -2.36 -4.56
N ASN A 272 13.34 -2.34 -3.79
CA ASN A 272 13.93 -3.56 -3.23
C ASN A 272 12.96 -4.28 -2.27
N LYS A 273 12.19 -3.56 -1.46
CA LYS A 273 11.15 -4.13 -0.59
C LYS A 273 10.06 -4.80 -1.41
N CYS A 274 9.57 -4.13 -2.45
CA CYS A 274 8.54 -4.68 -3.34
C CYS A 274 9.04 -5.92 -4.11
N GLU A 275 10.29 -5.90 -4.59
CA GLU A 275 10.91 -7.06 -5.23
C GLU A 275 11.00 -8.24 -4.25
N ALA A 276 11.41 -8.02 -3.01
CA ALA A 276 11.47 -9.07 -1.99
C ALA A 276 10.07 -9.66 -1.71
N THR A 277 9.03 -8.83 -1.59
CA THR A 277 7.65 -9.28 -1.39
C THR A 277 7.16 -10.12 -2.58
N LEU A 278 7.42 -9.66 -3.81
CA LEU A 278 7.07 -10.38 -5.03
C LEU A 278 7.78 -11.74 -5.11
N ASN A 279 9.08 -11.78 -4.79
CA ASN A 279 9.86 -13.02 -4.78
C ASN A 279 9.32 -14.04 -3.76
N VAL A 280 8.89 -13.58 -2.57
CA VAL A 280 8.22 -14.44 -1.58
C VAL A 280 6.91 -14.99 -2.15
N ALA A 281 6.07 -14.15 -2.76
CA ALA A 281 4.81 -14.59 -3.36
C ALA A 281 5.02 -15.61 -4.49
N VAL A 282 6.04 -15.41 -5.34
CA VAL A 282 6.43 -16.34 -6.40
C VAL A 282 6.93 -17.68 -5.82
N ALA A 283 7.76 -17.64 -4.77
CA ALA A 283 8.24 -18.84 -4.10
C ALA A 283 7.09 -19.64 -3.46
N GLU A 284 6.15 -18.95 -2.80
CA GLU A 284 4.95 -19.58 -2.24
C GLU A 284 4.07 -20.22 -3.32
N LEU A 285 3.88 -19.54 -4.45
CA LEU A 285 3.14 -20.10 -5.59
C LEU A 285 3.82 -21.34 -6.13
N GLY A 286 5.16 -21.33 -6.28
CA GLY A 286 5.95 -22.49 -6.67
C GLY A 286 5.82 -23.66 -5.68
N ALA A 287 5.84 -23.39 -4.38
CA ALA A 287 5.64 -24.40 -3.36
C ALA A 287 4.23 -25.01 -3.41
N LYS A 288 3.18 -24.17 -3.61
CA LYS A 288 1.80 -24.63 -3.79
C LYS A 288 1.67 -25.53 -5.04
N TYR A 289 2.29 -25.13 -6.14
CA TYR A 289 2.30 -25.91 -7.38
C TYR A 289 2.97 -27.29 -7.17
N ASN A 290 4.17 -27.33 -6.60
CA ASN A 290 4.88 -28.58 -6.32
C ASN A 290 4.06 -29.49 -5.40
N ARG A 291 3.43 -28.93 -4.36
CA ARG A 291 2.57 -29.70 -3.46
C ARG A 291 1.36 -30.27 -4.16
N LEU A 292 0.75 -29.52 -5.09
CA LEU A 292 -0.37 -30.00 -5.90
C LEU A 292 0.07 -31.15 -6.82
N GLN A 293 1.22 -31.00 -7.46
CA GLN A 293 1.77 -32.05 -8.32
C GLN A 293 2.09 -33.33 -7.55
N MET A 294 2.77 -33.23 -6.41
CA MET A 294 3.03 -34.39 -5.55
C MET A 294 1.74 -35.08 -5.07
N THR A 295 0.69 -34.29 -4.81
CA THR A 295 -0.61 -34.85 -4.45
C THR A 295 -1.27 -35.57 -5.62
N GLN A 296 -1.18 -35.00 -6.82
CA GLN A 296 -1.68 -35.63 -8.05
C GLN A 296 -0.95 -36.97 -8.34
N ASP A 297 0.36 -36.99 -8.22
CA ASP A 297 1.17 -38.18 -8.44
C ASP A 297 0.78 -39.28 -7.45
N ARG A 298 0.67 -38.92 -6.14
CA ARG A 298 0.24 -39.86 -5.10
C ARG A 298 -1.16 -40.41 -5.36
N LEU A 299 -2.13 -39.57 -5.73
CA LEU A 299 -3.48 -40.01 -6.03
C LEU A 299 -3.52 -40.94 -7.28
N SER A 300 -2.64 -40.68 -8.25
CA SER A 300 -2.47 -41.57 -9.40
C SER A 300 -1.95 -42.96 -9.02
N ASP A 301 -0.95 -42.99 -8.12
CA ASP A 301 -0.41 -44.23 -7.60
C ASP A 301 -1.46 -45.00 -6.76
N GLU A 302 -2.15 -44.28 -5.82
CA GLU A 302 -3.24 -44.88 -5.03
C GLU A 302 -4.39 -45.41 -5.91
N LYS A 303 -4.69 -44.73 -7.03
CA LYS A 303 -5.68 -45.20 -8.00
C LYS A 303 -5.21 -46.49 -8.66
N THR A 304 -3.97 -46.54 -9.13
CA THR A 304 -3.39 -47.74 -9.77
C THR A 304 -3.37 -48.95 -8.81
N ASP A 305 -2.92 -48.70 -7.56
CA ASP A 305 -2.93 -49.75 -6.51
C ASP A 305 -4.34 -50.26 -6.19
N THR A 306 -5.33 -49.33 -6.22
CA THR A 306 -6.74 -49.68 -5.95
C THR A 306 -7.33 -50.48 -7.13
N GLU A 307 -7.04 -50.08 -8.38
CA GLU A 307 -7.44 -50.80 -9.58
C GLU A 307 -6.82 -52.21 -9.64
N GLU A 308 -5.54 -52.37 -9.26
CA GLU A 308 -4.90 -53.66 -9.15
C GLU A 308 -5.57 -54.58 -8.09
N LYS A 309 -5.86 -53.99 -6.90
CA LYS A 309 -6.57 -54.72 -5.84
C LYS A 309 -8.00 -55.10 -6.26
N LEU A 310 -8.69 -54.21 -6.99
CA LEU A 310 -10.01 -54.50 -7.55
C LEU A 310 -9.94 -55.62 -8.55
N SER A 311 -9.01 -55.56 -9.50
CA SER A 311 -8.77 -56.61 -10.51
C SER A 311 -8.45 -57.95 -9.85
N ASN A 312 -7.53 -57.96 -8.87
CA ASN A 312 -7.19 -59.18 -8.13
C ASN A 312 -8.38 -59.75 -7.31
N ASN A 313 -9.36 -58.94 -6.93
CA ASN A 313 -10.55 -59.39 -6.22
C ASN A 313 -11.71 -59.80 -7.13
N GLU A 314 -11.90 -59.09 -8.27
CA GLU A 314 -13.03 -59.36 -9.18
C GLU A 314 -12.69 -60.28 -10.32
N ASP A 315 -11.42 -60.26 -10.82
CA ASP A 315 -10.95 -61.08 -11.94
C ASP A 315 -10.34 -62.40 -11.50
N MET A 316 -10.72 -62.89 -10.28
CA MET A 316 -10.26 -64.18 -9.81
C MET A 316 -10.66 -65.27 -10.82
N ASP A 317 -9.67 -65.97 -11.37
CA ASP A 317 -9.93 -67.04 -12.33
C ASP A 317 -10.86 -68.07 -11.69
N ILE A 318 -12.02 -68.29 -12.32
CA ILE A 318 -13.03 -69.23 -11.85
C ILE A 318 -12.39 -70.62 -11.66
N ALA A 319 -11.38 -70.98 -12.46
CA ALA A 319 -10.64 -72.20 -12.32
C ALA A 319 -9.87 -72.28 -10.97
N ASP A 320 -9.16 -71.23 -10.61
CA ASP A 320 -8.44 -71.12 -9.31
C ASP A 320 -9.41 -71.10 -8.13
N ALA A 321 -10.52 -70.39 -8.26
CA ALA A 321 -11.58 -70.39 -7.22
C ALA A 321 -12.18 -71.76 -7.01
N VAL A 322 -12.44 -72.54 -8.08
CA VAL A 322 -12.93 -73.92 -8.03
C VAL A 322 -11.89 -74.85 -7.42
N ILE A 323 -10.59 -74.70 -7.76
CA ILE A 323 -9.49 -75.47 -7.18
C ILE A 323 -9.40 -75.19 -5.70
N GLY A 324 -9.44 -73.91 -5.25
CA GLY A 324 -9.42 -73.54 -3.87
C GLY A 324 -10.62 -74.06 -3.08
N LEU A 325 -11.83 -74.01 -3.67
CA LEU A 325 -13.04 -74.61 -3.08
C LEU A 325 -12.92 -76.11 -2.92
N THR A 326 -12.43 -76.79 -3.99
CA THR A 326 -12.21 -78.25 -3.97
C THR A 326 -11.20 -78.66 -2.90
N GLN A 327 -10.12 -77.90 -2.72
CA GLN A 327 -9.12 -78.16 -1.70
C GLN A 327 -9.71 -77.96 -0.30
N ALA A 328 -10.50 -76.88 -0.08
CA ALA A 328 -11.18 -76.63 1.21
C ALA A 328 -12.19 -77.74 1.53
N ASP A 329 -12.96 -78.21 0.55
CA ASP A 329 -13.91 -79.31 0.73
C ASP A 329 -13.18 -80.61 1.05
N ASN A 330 -12.10 -80.95 0.36
CA ASN A 330 -11.25 -82.10 0.67
C ASN A 330 -10.66 -82.02 2.10
N LEU A 331 -10.21 -80.84 2.51
CA LEU A 331 -9.69 -80.66 3.86
C LEU A 331 -10.80 -80.81 4.93
N TYR A 332 -11.99 -80.28 4.63
CA TYR A 332 -13.17 -80.45 5.50
C TYR A 332 -13.58 -81.91 5.65
N GLN A 333 -13.65 -82.65 4.52
CA GLN A 333 -13.97 -84.08 4.55
C GLN A 333 -12.87 -84.90 5.29
N ALA A 334 -11.60 -84.57 5.07
CA ALA A 334 -10.51 -85.18 5.82
C ALA A 334 -10.58 -84.93 7.32
N SER A 335 -10.95 -83.69 7.73
CA SER A 335 -11.15 -83.31 9.11
C SER A 335 -12.32 -84.07 9.75
N LEU A 336 -13.43 -84.17 9.04
CA LEU A 336 -14.58 -84.98 9.49
C LEU A 336 -14.22 -86.43 9.68
N SER A 337 -13.47 -87.01 8.70
CA SER A 337 -13.01 -88.40 8.75
C SER A 337 -12.02 -88.67 9.88
N ALA A 338 -11.15 -87.66 10.17
CA ALA A 338 -10.22 -87.75 11.32
C ALA A 338 -10.97 -87.66 12.63
N THR A 339 -11.95 -86.80 12.75
CA THR A 339 -12.80 -86.63 13.96
C THR A 339 -13.61 -87.91 14.21
N ALA A 340 -14.18 -88.54 13.15
CA ALA A 340 -14.93 -89.78 13.28
C ALA A 340 -14.06 -91.02 13.68
N LYS A 341 -12.73 -90.92 13.49
CA LYS A 341 -11.80 -91.96 13.98
C LYS A 341 -11.31 -91.77 15.41
N ILE A 342 -11.52 -90.57 15.94
CA ILE A 342 -11.11 -90.23 17.32
C ILE A 342 -12.29 -90.42 18.33
N LEU A 343 -13.50 -90.39 17.82
CA LEU A 343 -14.72 -90.73 18.55
C LEU A 343 -15.01 -92.27 18.46
#